data_e02c0f7f9ef6b07ab4ed8617df045526
#
_entry.id   e02c0f7f9ef6b07ab4ed8617df045526
#
_cell.length_a   1.000
_cell.length_b   1.000
_cell.length_c   1.000
_cell.angle_alpha   90.00
_cell.angle_beta   90.00
_cell.angle_gamma   90.00
#
_symmetry.space_group_name_H-M   'P 1'
#
loop_
_entity.id
_entity.type
_entity.pdbx_description
1 polymer ?
#
loop_
_entity_poly.entity_id
_entity_poly.type
_entity_poly.pdbx_seq_one_letter_code
_entity_poly.pdbx_strand_id
1 'polypeptide(L)'
;MLSQERLQEIRKQLEGLSPEEQQKKIKELLTPEELNSLQQQQCPLCMISNNKLDAIKVYEDDFFVAALEIHPATRGHVIIFPKEHIPLLALMDEKLIGKMFVIANKIAKSLFDGLKAEGTNLFVASGQLAGQTLDHVSVHIIPRYKDDKVNLSWNGLKVENDELLKIAEKIRVKKEEPIEEPKPKVETEDEGDFEIEERMP
;
A
#
# COMPACT_ATOMS: atom_id res chain seq x y z
N MET A 1 3.45 23.53 -2.11
CA MET A 1 3.39 23.79 -3.58
C MET A 1 4.53 24.70 -3.96
N LEU A 2 5.29 24.36 -5.00
CA LEU A 2 6.28 25.23 -5.59
C LEU A 2 5.60 26.46 -6.19
N SER A 3 6.14 27.65 -5.93
CA SER A 3 5.64 28.87 -6.55
C SER A 3 5.89 28.85 -8.06
N GLN A 4 5.07 29.58 -8.84
CA GLN A 4 5.28 29.68 -10.29
C GLN A 4 6.65 30.28 -10.64
N GLU A 5 7.12 31.23 -9.84
CA GLU A 5 8.45 31.85 -10.01
C GLU A 5 9.56 30.81 -9.82
N ARG A 6 9.46 29.95 -8.80
CA ARG A 6 10.43 28.88 -8.54
C ARG A 6 10.46 27.84 -9.66
N LEU A 7 9.29 27.49 -10.20
CA LEU A 7 9.18 26.58 -11.35
C LEU A 7 9.82 27.18 -12.62
N GLN A 8 9.67 28.48 -12.86
CA GLN A 8 10.29 29.16 -13.99
C GLN A 8 11.82 29.20 -13.85
N GLU A 9 12.32 29.46 -12.65
CA GLU A 9 13.76 29.43 -12.37
C GLU A 9 14.37 28.05 -12.61
N ILE A 10 13.72 27.00 -12.13
CA ILE A 10 14.16 25.62 -12.35
C ILE A 10 14.15 25.29 -13.84
N ARG A 11 13.08 25.61 -14.56
CA ARG A 11 13.00 25.40 -16.04
C ARG A 11 14.16 26.07 -16.76
N LYS A 12 14.49 27.32 -16.41
CA LYS A 12 15.59 28.06 -17.02
C LYS A 12 16.95 27.40 -16.77
N GLN A 13 17.14 26.78 -15.60
CA GLN A 13 18.37 26.06 -15.27
C GLN A 13 18.49 24.66 -15.90
N LEU A 14 17.36 24.11 -16.37
CA LEU A 14 17.31 22.82 -17.07
C LEU A 14 17.37 22.96 -18.60
N GLU A 15 17.24 24.17 -19.10
CA GLU A 15 17.22 24.44 -20.52
C GLU A 15 18.57 24.12 -21.17
N GLY A 16 18.55 23.29 -22.23
CA GLY A 16 19.75 22.86 -22.96
C GLY A 16 20.52 21.67 -22.36
N LEU A 17 20.09 21.13 -21.22
CA LEU A 17 20.69 19.94 -20.62
C LEU A 17 20.10 18.64 -21.20
N SER A 18 20.92 17.59 -21.27
CA SER A 18 20.43 16.25 -21.61
C SER A 18 19.48 15.69 -20.53
N PRO A 19 18.62 14.70 -20.83
CA PRO A 19 17.69 14.13 -19.87
C PRO A 19 18.36 13.63 -18.58
N GLU A 20 19.55 13.04 -18.69
CA GLU A 20 20.32 12.56 -17.51
C GLU A 20 20.84 13.71 -16.65
N GLU A 21 21.37 14.77 -17.30
CA GLU A 21 21.84 15.98 -16.60
C GLU A 21 20.67 16.74 -15.97
N GLN A 22 19.49 16.79 -16.62
CA GLN A 22 18.29 17.37 -16.05
C GLN A 22 17.86 16.65 -14.78
N GLN A 23 17.84 15.31 -14.77
CA GLN A 23 17.51 14.53 -13.57
C GLN A 23 18.48 14.79 -12.42
N LYS A 24 19.77 14.84 -12.71
CA LYS A 24 20.79 15.15 -11.71
C LYS A 24 20.62 16.57 -11.16
N LYS A 25 20.39 17.52 -12.04
CA LYS A 25 20.23 18.93 -11.68
C LYS A 25 18.95 19.18 -10.88
N ILE A 26 17.85 18.52 -11.20
CA ILE A 26 16.59 18.56 -10.43
C ILE A 26 16.83 18.12 -8.98
N LYS A 27 17.57 17.02 -8.77
CA LYS A 27 17.90 16.54 -7.43
C LYS A 27 18.80 17.50 -6.64
N GLU A 28 19.63 18.29 -7.32
CA GLU A 28 20.48 19.31 -6.69
C GLU A 28 19.73 20.60 -6.36
N LEU A 29 18.77 20.98 -7.19
CA LEU A 29 18.04 22.24 -7.11
C LEU A 29 16.85 22.21 -6.14
N LEU A 30 16.25 21.04 -5.97
CA LEU A 30 15.06 20.85 -5.14
C LEU A 30 15.40 20.30 -3.77
N THR A 31 14.74 20.83 -2.76
CA THR A 31 14.74 20.18 -1.45
C THR A 31 13.97 18.86 -1.52
N PRO A 32 14.21 17.92 -0.59
CA PRO A 32 13.44 16.66 -0.53
C PRO A 32 11.93 16.90 -0.48
N GLU A 33 11.48 17.95 0.20
CA GLU A 33 10.06 18.32 0.32
C GLU A 33 9.49 18.85 -1.00
N GLU A 34 10.26 19.67 -1.72
CA GLU A 34 9.89 20.18 -3.05
C GLU A 34 9.81 19.05 -4.06
N LEU A 35 10.78 18.12 -4.03
CA LEU A 35 10.80 16.95 -4.90
C LEU A 35 9.57 16.06 -4.66
N ASN A 36 9.27 15.75 -3.40
CA ASN A 36 8.09 14.98 -3.01
C ASN A 36 6.80 15.68 -3.46
N SER A 37 6.69 16.99 -3.30
CA SER A 37 5.54 17.77 -3.76
C SER A 37 5.33 17.68 -5.28
N LEU A 38 6.41 17.70 -6.07
CA LEU A 38 6.33 17.53 -7.53
C LEU A 38 5.90 16.10 -7.93
N GLN A 39 6.47 15.11 -7.28
CA GLN A 39 6.12 13.71 -7.50
C GLN A 39 4.64 13.46 -7.19
N GLN A 40 4.12 14.01 -6.09
CA GLN A 40 2.70 13.93 -5.73
C GLN A 40 1.79 14.56 -6.79
N GLN A 41 2.18 15.70 -7.36
CA GLN A 41 1.38 16.39 -8.38
C GLN A 41 1.30 15.62 -9.70
N GLN A 42 2.29 14.79 -10.02
CA GLN A 42 2.35 13.99 -11.24
C GLN A 42 1.87 12.54 -11.03
N CYS A 43 1.71 12.10 -9.79
CA CYS A 43 1.30 10.75 -9.47
C CYS A 43 -0.21 10.56 -9.64
N PRO A 44 -0.67 9.66 -10.53
CA PRO A 44 -2.09 9.41 -10.74
C PRO A 44 -2.83 9.00 -9.46
N LEU A 45 -2.21 8.18 -8.60
CA LEU A 45 -2.82 7.74 -7.33
C LEU A 45 -3.00 8.89 -6.35
N CYS A 46 -2.02 9.81 -6.26
CA CYS A 46 -2.17 11.04 -5.49
C CYS A 46 -3.27 11.95 -6.05
N MET A 47 -3.41 12.00 -7.37
CA MET A 47 -4.49 12.76 -8.02
C MET A 47 -5.87 12.17 -7.70
N ILE A 48 -6.00 10.83 -7.68
CA ILE A 48 -7.22 10.13 -7.26
C ILE A 48 -7.53 10.40 -5.77
N SER A 49 -6.53 10.31 -4.88
CA SER A 49 -6.68 10.60 -3.45
C SER A 49 -7.17 12.02 -3.19
N ASN A 50 -6.72 12.99 -4.01
CA ASN A 50 -7.08 14.39 -3.90
C ASN A 50 -8.30 14.78 -4.75
N ASN A 51 -9.03 13.82 -5.32
CA ASN A 51 -10.19 14.03 -6.21
C ASN A 51 -9.90 14.94 -7.42
N LYS A 52 -8.65 14.91 -7.92
CA LYS A 52 -8.21 15.61 -9.14
C LYS A 52 -8.26 14.72 -10.38
N LEU A 53 -8.36 13.42 -10.18
CA LEU A 53 -8.53 12.41 -11.22
C LEU A 53 -9.67 11.49 -10.80
N ASP A 54 -10.66 11.30 -11.68
CA ASP A 54 -11.80 10.44 -11.44
C ASP A 54 -11.39 8.97 -11.37
N ALA A 55 -11.96 8.26 -10.40
CA ALA A 55 -11.79 6.82 -10.24
C ALA A 55 -13.04 6.20 -9.58
N ILE A 56 -13.34 4.96 -9.91
CA ILE A 56 -14.45 4.23 -9.27
C ILE A 56 -13.92 3.65 -7.96
N LYS A 57 -14.09 4.42 -6.89
CA LYS A 57 -13.66 4.04 -5.55
C LYS A 57 -14.60 2.98 -4.99
N VAL A 58 -14.05 1.93 -4.38
CA VAL A 58 -14.78 0.86 -3.67
C VAL A 58 -14.57 0.93 -2.16
N TYR A 59 -13.55 1.66 -1.72
CA TYR A 59 -13.25 1.95 -0.33
C TYR A 59 -12.45 3.25 -0.20
N GLU A 60 -12.71 3.99 0.86
CA GLU A 60 -11.93 5.17 1.25
C GLU A 60 -12.01 5.38 2.76
N ASP A 61 -10.86 5.63 3.40
CA ASP A 61 -10.75 6.12 4.78
C ASP A 61 -9.73 7.27 4.86
N ASP A 62 -9.29 7.63 6.06
CA ASP A 62 -8.33 8.72 6.27
C ASP A 62 -6.95 8.42 5.69
N PHE A 63 -6.59 7.15 5.53
CA PHE A 63 -5.25 6.70 5.14
C PHE A 63 -5.19 6.06 3.75
N PHE A 64 -6.27 5.43 3.30
CA PHE A 64 -6.27 4.59 2.10
C PHE A 64 -7.42 4.89 1.16
N VAL A 65 -7.15 4.67 -0.12
CA VAL A 65 -8.16 4.59 -1.17
C VAL A 65 -8.04 3.23 -1.84
N ALA A 66 -9.18 2.59 -2.14
CA ALA A 66 -9.23 1.47 -3.06
C ALA A 66 -10.17 1.79 -4.21
N ALA A 67 -9.72 1.54 -5.44
CA ALA A 67 -10.47 1.82 -6.66
C ALA A 67 -10.37 0.66 -7.66
N LEU A 68 -11.34 0.58 -8.57
CA LEU A 68 -11.26 -0.34 -9.69
C LEU A 68 -10.11 0.05 -10.61
N GLU A 69 -9.32 -0.96 -11.03
CA GLU A 69 -8.24 -0.79 -12.00
C GLU A 69 -8.82 -0.49 -13.38
N ILE A 70 -8.29 0.55 -14.06
CA ILE A 70 -8.75 0.97 -15.39
C ILE A 70 -8.24 0.05 -16.51
N HIS A 71 -7.13 -0.64 -16.28
CA HIS A 71 -6.59 -1.69 -17.15
C HIS A 71 -6.57 -3.02 -16.41
N PRO A 72 -7.75 -3.61 -16.13
CA PRO A 72 -7.86 -4.72 -15.21
C PRO A 72 -7.28 -6.01 -15.79
N ALA A 73 -6.56 -6.78 -14.97
CA ALA A 73 -6.14 -8.14 -15.32
C ALA A 73 -7.34 -9.09 -15.46
N THR A 74 -8.36 -8.90 -14.60
CA THR A 74 -9.63 -9.63 -14.63
C THR A 74 -10.77 -8.70 -14.21
N ARG A 75 -12.01 -9.11 -14.47
CA ARG A 75 -13.20 -8.37 -14.03
C ARG A 75 -13.22 -8.21 -12.52
N GLY A 76 -13.26 -6.97 -12.04
CA GLY A 76 -13.27 -6.66 -10.61
C GLY A 76 -11.89 -6.52 -9.99
N HIS A 77 -10.83 -6.40 -10.78
CA HIS A 77 -9.49 -6.05 -10.30
C HIS A 77 -9.53 -4.71 -9.58
N VAL A 78 -9.11 -4.69 -8.31
CA VAL A 78 -9.04 -3.52 -7.45
C VAL A 78 -7.59 -3.22 -7.09
N ILE A 79 -7.25 -1.95 -7.00
CA ILE A 79 -6.00 -1.48 -6.39
C ILE A 79 -6.32 -0.77 -5.09
N ILE A 80 -5.54 -1.02 -4.03
CA ILE A 80 -5.55 -0.24 -2.79
C ILE A 80 -4.20 0.41 -2.60
N PHE A 81 -4.20 1.67 -2.20
CA PHE A 81 -3.00 2.48 -2.02
C PHE A 81 -3.18 3.51 -0.90
N PRO A 82 -2.10 3.94 -0.23
CA PRO A 82 -2.16 5.02 0.77
C PRO A 82 -2.46 6.36 0.11
N LYS A 83 -3.11 7.27 0.85
CA LYS A 83 -3.30 8.67 0.43
C LYS A 83 -2.00 9.45 0.43
N GLU A 84 -1.11 9.10 1.36
CA GLU A 84 0.24 9.63 1.40
C GLU A 84 1.07 9.04 0.27
N HIS A 85 1.92 9.88 -0.35
CA HIS A 85 2.81 9.44 -1.41
C HIS A 85 4.00 8.67 -0.84
N ILE A 86 3.93 7.37 -0.89
CA ILE A 86 4.98 6.45 -0.45
C ILE A 86 5.44 5.64 -1.66
N PRO A 87 6.70 5.81 -2.13
CA PRO A 87 7.15 5.19 -3.37
C PRO A 87 7.36 3.66 -3.26
N LEU A 88 7.82 3.16 -2.12
CA LEU A 88 8.15 1.75 -1.92
C LEU A 88 7.51 1.21 -0.64
N LEU A 89 7.07 -0.06 -0.67
CA LEU A 89 6.50 -0.72 0.51
C LEU A 89 7.45 -0.71 1.72
N ALA A 90 8.74 -0.85 1.49
CA ALA A 90 9.77 -0.84 2.54
C ALA A 90 9.91 0.52 3.27
N LEU A 91 9.35 1.60 2.73
CA LEU A 91 9.34 2.93 3.33
C LEU A 91 8.06 3.23 4.10
N MET A 92 7.10 2.33 4.06
CA MET A 92 5.81 2.49 4.71
C MET A 92 5.87 2.04 6.17
N ASP A 93 5.16 2.75 7.05
CA ASP A 93 5.01 2.35 8.46
C ASP A 93 4.35 0.97 8.59
N GLU A 94 4.87 0.12 9.48
CA GLU A 94 4.42 -1.27 9.65
C GLU A 94 2.95 -1.40 10.04
N LYS A 95 2.44 -0.48 10.87
CA LYS A 95 1.02 -0.47 11.28
C LYS A 95 0.12 -0.12 10.10
N LEU A 96 0.58 0.79 9.23
CA LEU A 96 -0.13 1.12 7.99
C LEU A 96 -0.09 -0.04 7.01
N ILE A 97 1.04 -0.75 6.87
CA ILE A 97 1.11 -1.99 6.08
C ILE A 97 0.08 -2.99 6.57
N GLY A 98 0.06 -3.27 7.89
CA GLY A 98 -0.91 -4.18 8.49
C GLY A 98 -2.36 -3.77 8.21
N LYS A 99 -2.69 -2.47 8.39
CA LYS A 99 -4.03 -1.93 8.11
C LYS A 99 -4.41 -2.08 6.63
N MET A 100 -3.50 -1.77 5.72
CA MET A 100 -3.72 -1.89 4.27
C MET A 100 -4.06 -3.34 3.87
N PHE A 101 -3.31 -4.32 4.38
CA PHE A 101 -3.58 -5.72 4.07
C PHE A 101 -4.87 -6.25 4.71
N VAL A 102 -5.27 -5.75 5.88
CA VAL A 102 -6.58 -6.04 6.47
C VAL A 102 -7.71 -5.53 5.58
N ILE A 103 -7.59 -4.31 5.04
CA ILE A 103 -8.57 -3.76 4.12
C ILE A 103 -8.58 -4.54 2.80
N ALA A 104 -7.39 -4.86 2.25
CA ALA A 104 -7.27 -5.67 1.04
C ALA A 104 -7.97 -7.03 1.18
N ASN A 105 -7.83 -7.69 2.33
CA ASN A 105 -8.51 -8.95 2.61
C ASN A 105 -10.04 -8.78 2.71
N LYS A 106 -10.55 -7.68 3.28
CA LYS A 106 -11.99 -7.39 3.31
C LYS A 106 -12.54 -7.19 1.89
N ILE A 107 -11.80 -6.48 1.03
CA ILE A 107 -12.17 -6.31 -0.39
C ILE A 107 -12.14 -7.66 -1.12
N ALA A 108 -11.07 -8.46 -0.92
CA ALA A 108 -10.99 -9.80 -1.50
C ALA A 108 -12.21 -10.66 -1.13
N LYS A 109 -12.65 -10.63 0.14
CA LYS A 109 -13.86 -11.31 0.58
C LYS A 109 -15.10 -10.82 -0.16
N SER A 110 -15.25 -9.52 -0.35
CA SER A 110 -16.40 -8.96 -1.09
C SER A 110 -16.41 -9.37 -2.57
N LEU A 111 -15.25 -9.68 -3.17
CA LEU A 111 -15.17 -10.19 -4.54
C LEU A 111 -15.69 -11.64 -4.65
N PHE A 112 -15.46 -12.49 -3.65
CA PHE A 112 -16.08 -13.82 -3.58
C PHE A 112 -17.61 -13.71 -3.48
N ASP A 113 -18.11 -12.85 -2.60
CA ASP A 113 -19.54 -12.71 -2.35
C ASP A 113 -20.28 -12.04 -3.51
N GLY A 114 -19.74 -10.92 -4.01
CA GLY A 114 -20.39 -10.06 -5.00
C GLY A 114 -20.16 -10.46 -6.45
N LEU A 115 -18.96 -10.90 -6.80
CA LEU A 115 -18.61 -11.24 -8.19
C LEU A 115 -18.47 -12.75 -8.44
N LYS A 116 -18.63 -13.57 -7.38
CA LYS A 116 -18.45 -15.03 -7.44
C LYS A 116 -17.05 -15.42 -7.94
N ALA A 117 -16.03 -14.67 -7.51
CA ALA A 117 -14.65 -15.04 -7.77
C ALA A 117 -14.34 -16.41 -7.15
N GLU A 118 -13.56 -17.24 -7.84
CA GLU A 118 -13.16 -18.57 -7.37
C GLU A 118 -11.84 -18.54 -6.60
N GLY A 119 -11.11 -17.41 -6.69
CA GLY A 119 -9.87 -17.14 -5.96
C GLY A 119 -9.54 -15.66 -5.99
N THR A 120 -8.51 -15.24 -5.23
CA THR A 120 -7.93 -13.90 -5.30
C THR A 120 -6.43 -13.97 -5.18
N ASN A 121 -5.72 -13.12 -5.91
CA ASN A 121 -4.32 -12.85 -5.68
C ASN A 121 -4.17 -11.45 -5.09
N LEU A 122 -3.38 -11.33 -4.03
CA LEU A 122 -2.86 -10.05 -3.56
C LEU A 122 -1.44 -9.91 -4.10
N PHE A 123 -1.22 -8.92 -4.96
CA PHE A 123 0.05 -8.72 -5.63
C PHE A 123 0.60 -7.33 -5.33
N VAL A 124 1.85 -7.28 -4.91
CA VAL A 124 2.59 -6.04 -4.65
C VAL A 124 3.87 -6.08 -5.46
N ALA A 125 4.07 -5.09 -6.31
CA ALA A 125 5.34 -4.84 -6.96
C ALA A 125 6.07 -3.75 -6.16
N SER A 126 7.26 -4.05 -5.66
CA SER A 126 8.10 -3.08 -4.95
C SER A 126 9.43 -2.95 -5.67
N GLY A 127 9.59 -1.84 -6.39
CA GLY A 127 10.72 -1.56 -7.26
C GLY A 127 10.49 -1.92 -8.74
N GLN A 128 11.22 -1.24 -9.60
CA GLN A 128 11.05 -1.31 -11.06
C GLN A 128 11.24 -2.73 -11.63
N LEU A 129 12.26 -3.46 -11.15
CA LEU A 129 12.51 -4.84 -11.60
C LEU A 129 11.44 -5.84 -11.15
N ALA A 130 10.69 -5.49 -10.10
CA ALA A 130 9.53 -6.26 -9.65
C ALA A 130 8.25 -5.94 -10.44
N GLY A 131 8.30 -5.01 -11.43
CA GLY A 131 7.16 -4.60 -12.24
C GLY A 131 6.37 -3.43 -11.66
N GLN A 132 6.92 -2.69 -10.70
CA GLN A 132 6.29 -1.46 -10.24
C GLN A 132 6.36 -0.39 -11.34
N THR A 133 5.20 0.08 -11.79
CA THR A 133 5.07 1.05 -12.89
C THR A 133 4.87 2.47 -12.40
N LEU A 134 4.31 2.64 -11.20
CA LEU A 134 4.09 3.95 -10.56
C LEU A 134 4.98 4.08 -9.34
N ASP A 135 5.58 5.25 -9.15
CA ASP A 135 6.37 5.57 -7.96
C ASP A 135 5.44 5.87 -6.76
N HIS A 136 4.58 4.91 -6.45
CA HIS A 136 3.61 4.94 -5.37
C HIS A 136 3.21 3.49 -5.02
N VAL A 137 3.31 3.13 -3.76
CA VAL A 137 2.97 1.77 -3.31
C VAL A 137 1.50 1.46 -3.54
N SER A 138 1.22 0.29 -4.08
CA SER A 138 -0.15 -0.21 -4.23
C SER A 138 -0.19 -1.73 -4.08
N VAL A 139 -1.32 -2.22 -3.59
CA VAL A 139 -1.64 -3.65 -3.57
C VAL A 139 -2.75 -3.90 -4.58
N HIS A 140 -2.46 -4.78 -5.53
CA HIS A 140 -3.43 -5.25 -6.51
C HIS A 140 -4.22 -6.43 -5.91
N ILE A 141 -5.53 -6.37 -5.97
CA ILE A 141 -6.45 -7.41 -5.53
C ILE A 141 -7.11 -7.94 -6.79
N ILE A 142 -6.61 -9.08 -7.27
CA ILE A 142 -6.99 -9.65 -8.56
C ILE A 142 -7.91 -10.84 -8.31
N PRO A 143 -9.23 -10.71 -8.56
CA PRO A 143 -10.13 -11.86 -8.49
C PRO A 143 -9.82 -12.83 -9.62
N ARG A 144 -9.91 -14.13 -9.31
CA ARG A 144 -9.60 -15.20 -10.24
C ARG A 144 -10.85 -15.97 -10.61
N TYR A 145 -10.93 -16.29 -11.88
CA TYR A 145 -12.04 -17.03 -12.46
C TYR A 145 -11.51 -18.18 -13.31
N LYS A 146 -12.31 -19.18 -13.53
CA LYS A 146 -11.97 -20.24 -14.47
C LYS A 146 -11.68 -19.62 -15.84
N ASP A 147 -10.54 -19.99 -16.42
CA ASP A 147 -10.09 -19.54 -17.75
C ASP A 147 -9.83 -18.03 -17.90
N ASP A 148 -9.50 -17.31 -16.84
CA ASP A 148 -9.22 -15.87 -16.82
C ASP A 148 -7.91 -15.45 -17.53
N LYS A 149 -7.10 -16.43 -17.98
CA LYS A 149 -5.84 -16.26 -18.71
C LYS A 149 -4.73 -15.52 -17.94
N VAL A 150 -4.93 -15.18 -16.68
CA VAL A 150 -3.88 -14.59 -15.84
C VAL A 150 -2.94 -15.68 -15.37
N ASN A 151 -1.66 -15.56 -15.73
CA ASN A 151 -0.62 -16.50 -15.30
C ASN A 151 0.37 -15.80 -14.35
N LEU A 152 0.44 -16.29 -13.11
CA LEU A 152 1.37 -15.84 -12.08
C LEU A 152 2.30 -16.97 -11.67
N SER A 153 2.77 -17.77 -12.64
CA SER A 153 3.67 -18.88 -12.40
C SER A 153 5.08 -18.56 -12.89
N TRP A 154 6.07 -19.24 -12.29
CA TRP A 154 7.46 -19.15 -12.67
C TRP A 154 8.11 -20.55 -12.61
N ASN A 155 9.18 -20.74 -13.35
CA ASN A 155 9.98 -21.96 -13.26
C ASN A 155 10.87 -21.89 -12.01
N GLY A 156 10.82 -22.93 -11.17
CA GLY A 156 11.68 -23.03 -10.00
C GLY A 156 13.15 -23.14 -10.39
N LEU A 157 14.03 -22.43 -9.66
CA LEU A 157 15.48 -22.60 -9.75
C LEU A 157 15.91 -23.76 -8.84
N LYS A 158 16.87 -24.57 -9.31
CA LYS A 158 17.50 -25.58 -8.48
C LYS A 158 18.69 -24.95 -7.76
N VAL A 159 18.66 -24.93 -6.43
CA VAL A 159 19.70 -24.33 -5.59
C VAL A 159 20.16 -25.37 -4.59
N GLU A 160 21.47 -25.50 -4.40
CA GLU A 160 22.08 -26.46 -3.46
C GLU A 160 21.89 -25.98 -2.00
N ASN A 161 21.81 -26.94 -1.06
CA ASN A 161 21.53 -26.63 0.36
C ASN A 161 22.55 -25.67 0.99
N ASP A 162 23.84 -25.84 0.68
CA ASP A 162 24.89 -24.96 1.22
C ASP A 162 24.73 -23.51 0.77
N GLU A 163 24.25 -23.28 -0.44
CA GLU A 163 23.95 -21.95 -0.94
C GLU A 163 22.71 -21.38 -0.25
N LEU A 164 21.67 -22.20 -0.06
CA LEU A 164 20.46 -21.79 0.68
C LEU A 164 20.80 -21.37 2.12
N LEU A 165 21.68 -22.08 2.82
CA LEU A 165 22.13 -21.72 4.17
C LEU A 165 22.84 -20.36 4.17
N LYS A 166 23.76 -20.14 3.23
CA LYS A 166 24.45 -18.84 3.10
C LYS A 166 23.50 -17.67 2.80
N ILE A 167 22.49 -17.90 1.96
CA ILE A 167 21.46 -16.89 1.68
C ILE A 167 20.65 -16.63 2.94
N ALA A 168 20.20 -17.67 3.64
CA ALA A 168 19.41 -17.53 4.87
C ALA A 168 20.14 -16.71 5.96
N GLU A 169 21.47 -16.90 6.11
CA GLU A 169 22.27 -16.11 7.04
C GLU A 169 22.27 -14.61 6.69
N LYS A 170 22.30 -14.28 5.40
CA LYS A 170 22.34 -12.87 4.92
C LYS A 170 21.00 -12.15 5.07
N ILE A 171 19.87 -12.86 4.96
CA ILE A 171 18.52 -12.28 4.95
C ILE A 171 17.73 -12.52 6.23
N ARG A 172 18.33 -13.14 7.25
CA ARG A 172 17.67 -13.48 8.50
C ARG A 172 17.25 -12.21 9.25
N VAL A 173 15.95 -12.02 9.41
CA VAL A 173 15.38 -10.95 10.24
C VAL A 173 15.50 -11.36 11.72
N LYS A 174 16.02 -10.46 12.55
CA LYS A 174 16.04 -10.67 14.01
C LYS A 174 14.60 -10.62 14.51
N LYS A 175 14.25 -11.57 15.39
CA LYS A 175 12.97 -11.54 16.08
C LYS A 175 12.97 -10.34 17.02
N GLU A 176 12.07 -9.39 16.80
CA GLU A 176 11.82 -8.34 17.78
C GLU A 176 11.16 -8.96 19.01
N GLU A 177 11.55 -8.49 20.20
CA GLU A 177 10.85 -8.89 21.42
C GLU A 177 9.39 -8.42 21.32
N PRO A 178 8.42 -9.24 21.75
CA PRO A 178 7.02 -8.84 21.67
C PRO A 178 6.83 -7.52 22.39
N ILE A 179 6.32 -6.51 21.71
CA ILE A 179 5.80 -5.31 22.38
C ILE A 179 4.69 -5.84 23.28
N GLU A 180 4.86 -5.77 24.62
CA GLU A 180 3.80 -6.12 25.56
C GLU A 180 2.59 -5.21 25.23
N GLU A 181 1.59 -5.80 24.61
CA GLU A 181 0.30 -5.13 24.49
C GLU A 181 -0.20 -4.81 25.90
N PRO A 182 -0.60 -3.57 26.20
CA PRO A 182 -1.15 -3.24 27.50
C PRO A 182 -2.36 -4.16 27.73
N LYS A 183 -2.29 -5.02 28.75
CA LYS A 183 -3.38 -5.90 29.13
C LYS A 183 -4.65 -5.07 29.25
N PRO A 184 -5.77 -5.49 28.64
CA PRO A 184 -7.02 -4.78 28.78
C PRO A 184 -7.30 -4.62 30.29
N LYS A 185 -7.51 -3.39 30.75
CA LYS A 185 -7.97 -3.14 32.12
C LYS A 185 -9.32 -3.84 32.23
N VAL A 186 -9.36 -4.91 32.99
CA VAL A 186 -10.60 -5.52 33.43
C VAL A 186 -11.22 -4.50 34.36
N GLU A 187 -12.19 -3.75 33.91
CA GLU A 187 -13.07 -2.98 34.76
C GLU A 187 -13.85 -4.04 35.56
N THR A 188 -13.52 -4.18 36.84
CA THR A 188 -14.32 -4.94 37.78
C THR A 188 -15.62 -4.16 37.93
N GLU A 189 -16.69 -4.67 37.32
CA GLU A 189 -18.03 -4.23 37.64
C GLU A 189 -18.24 -4.47 39.14
N ASP A 190 -18.52 -3.37 39.83
CA ASP A 190 -18.86 -3.36 41.25
C ASP A 190 -20.13 -4.20 41.41
N GLU A 191 -20.01 -5.39 42.05
CA GLU A 191 -21.17 -6.20 42.44
C GLU A 191 -21.94 -5.41 43.52
N GLY A 192 -22.91 -4.62 43.07
CA GLY A 192 -23.87 -3.97 43.93
C GLY A 192 -24.66 -5.03 44.70
N ASP A 193 -24.46 -5.04 46.03
CA ASP A 193 -25.25 -5.83 46.97
C ASP A 193 -26.76 -5.58 46.78
N PHE A 194 -27.44 -6.53 46.18
CA PHE A 194 -28.90 -6.56 46.16
C PHE A 194 -29.38 -7.14 47.52
N GLU A 195 -29.78 -6.27 48.46
CA GLU A 195 -30.56 -6.66 49.62
C GLU A 195 -31.95 -7.14 49.19
N ILE A 196 -32.23 -8.43 49.40
CA ILE A 196 -33.56 -9.01 49.22
C ILE A 196 -34.33 -8.75 50.47
N GLU A 197 -35.27 -7.78 50.46
CA GLU A 197 -36.32 -7.65 51.50
C GLU A 197 -37.30 -8.82 51.39
N GLU A 198 -37.22 -9.75 52.33
CA GLU A 198 -38.27 -10.76 52.56
C GLU A 198 -39.54 -10.09 53.08
N ARG A 199 -40.57 -10.00 52.23
CA ARG A 199 -41.93 -9.79 52.70
C ARG A 199 -42.62 -11.15 52.87
N MET A 200 -42.82 -11.57 54.09
CA MET A 200 -43.75 -12.65 54.45
C MET A 200 -45.17 -12.11 54.71
N PRO A 201 -46.19 -12.95 54.56
CA PRO A 201 -47.60 -12.61 54.41
C PRO A 201 -48.31 -12.11 55.67
#